data_48eca5772e084937dd766422cf94ba4e
#
_entry.id   48eca5772e084937dd766422cf94ba4e
#
_cell.length_a   1.000
_cell.length_b   1.000
_cell.length_c   1.000
_cell.angle_alpha   90.00
_cell.angle_beta   90.00
_cell.angle_gamma   90.00
#
_symmetry.space_group_name_H-M   'P 1'
#
loop_
_entity.id
_entity.type
_entity.pdbx_description
1 polymer ?
#
loop_
_entity_poly.entity_id
_entity_poly.type
_entity_poly.pdbx_seq_one_letter_code
_entity_poly.pdbx_strand_id
1 'polypeptide(L)'
;MRRTATPTWYPRAVAFGRIVIGIIFLWAGLEKVVGSGGAWTAKGFLAFGTAGTLGWPFVTGTVAQGTVFNPTHDLWVGLSANAGAVSAVDFLVQFGEVAIGLSLILGILTRFAAAMGALMMMLFFFAAWDFAYGIVNQHLTYAVVTFGLAVVGAGNYYGVDGRIGSMLPSAVRRWMASGEIVGA
;
A
#
# COMPACT_ATOMS: atom_id res chain seq x y z
N MET A 1 -10.81 -36.24 3.64
CA MET A 1 -10.03 -35.29 2.84
C MET A 1 -8.58 -35.36 3.28
N ARG A 2 -7.62 -35.68 2.40
CA ARG A 2 -6.20 -35.65 2.74
C ARG A 2 -5.76 -34.20 2.88
N ARG A 3 -5.29 -33.80 4.08
CA ARG A 3 -4.63 -32.51 4.28
C ARG A 3 -3.33 -32.53 3.45
N THR A 4 -3.25 -31.70 2.42
CA THR A 4 -2.01 -31.48 1.68
C THR A 4 -1.09 -30.66 2.56
N ALA A 5 0.05 -31.22 2.95
CA ALA A 5 1.04 -30.48 3.72
C ALA A 5 1.48 -29.22 2.94
N THR A 6 1.53 -28.09 3.62
CA THR A 6 2.01 -26.83 3.01
C THR A 6 3.44 -27.04 2.51
N PRO A 7 3.76 -26.71 1.25
CA PRO A 7 5.11 -26.86 0.72
C PRO A 7 6.13 -26.09 1.55
N THR A 8 7.31 -26.63 1.76
CA THR A 8 8.36 -26.03 2.61
C THR A 8 8.88 -24.68 2.10
N TRP A 9 8.72 -24.40 0.81
CA TRP A 9 9.09 -23.11 0.19
C TRP A 9 8.09 -21.99 0.48
N TYR A 10 6.81 -22.33 0.75
CA TYR A 10 5.72 -21.34 0.92
C TYR A 10 6.00 -20.30 2.02
N PRO A 11 6.38 -20.68 3.26
CA PRO A 11 6.69 -19.71 4.31
C PRO A 11 7.83 -18.75 3.93
N ARG A 12 8.83 -19.27 3.21
CA ARG A 12 9.98 -18.47 2.75
C ARG A 12 9.57 -17.47 1.68
N ALA A 13 8.76 -17.89 0.73
CA ALA A 13 8.26 -17.03 -0.34
C ALA A 13 7.38 -15.89 0.21
N VAL A 14 6.48 -16.19 1.15
CA VAL A 14 5.63 -15.18 1.80
C VAL A 14 6.47 -14.18 2.60
N ALA A 15 7.44 -14.66 3.39
CA ALA A 15 8.32 -13.79 4.15
C ALA A 15 9.19 -12.90 3.23
N PHE A 16 9.72 -13.46 2.15
CA PHE A 16 10.48 -12.72 1.15
C PHE A 16 9.64 -11.62 0.49
N GLY A 17 8.45 -11.96 -0.02
CA GLY A 17 7.54 -10.98 -0.62
C GLY A 17 7.17 -9.85 0.35
N ARG A 18 6.91 -10.19 1.62
CA ARG A 18 6.63 -9.21 2.69
C ARG A 18 7.80 -8.24 2.89
N ILE A 19 9.02 -8.76 2.98
CA ILE A 19 10.23 -7.94 3.17
C ILE A 19 10.46 -7.03 1.96
N VAL A 20 10.33 -7.55 0.74
CA VAL A 20 10.50 -6.75 -0.49
C VAL A 20 9.49 -5.60 -0.52
N ILE A 21 8.23 -5.86 -0.29
CA ILE A 21 7.20 -4.80 -0.22
C ILE A 21 7.51 -3.81 0.90
N GLY A 22 7.94 -4.31 2.06
CA GLY A 22 8.36 -3.45 3.17
C GLY A 22 9.51 -2.51 2.81
N ILE A 23 10.52 -2.99 2.08
CA ILE A 23 11.64 -2.16 1.59
C ILE A 23 11.14 -1.10 0.61
N ILE A 24 10.20 -1.42 -0.28
CA ILE A 24 9.64 -0.45 -1.22
C ILE A 24 8.93 0.68 -0.47
N PHE A 25 8.06 0.37 0.50
CA PHE A 25 7.39 1.38 1.31
C PHE A 25 8.37 2.21 2.13
N LEU A 26 9.34 1.56 2.79
CA LEU A 26 10.33 2.25 3.61
C LEU A 26 11.18 3.21 2.77
N TRP A 27 11.63 2.76 1.59
CA TRP A 27 12.39 3.60 0.67
C TRP A 27 11.59 4.83 0.24
N ALA A 28 10.35 4.63 -0.21
CA ALA A 28 9.47 5.71 -0.64
C ALA A 28 9.22 6.74 0.49
N GLY A 29 9.01 6.27 1.72
CA GLY A 29 8.83 7.15 2.88
C GLY A 29 10.10 7.90 3.26
N LEU A 30 11.27 7.23 3.29
CA LEU A 30 12.54 7.86 3.59
C LEU A 30 12.94 8.90 2.55
N GLU A 31 12.68 8.65 1.27
CA GLU A 31 12.92 9.63 0.22
C GLU A 31 12.12 10.92 0.46
N LYS A 32 10.87 10.81 0.89
CA LYS A 32 10.02 11.95 1.21
C LYS A 32 10.45 12.67 2.49
N VAL A 33 10.88 11.94 3.52
CA VAL A 33 11.25 12.53 4.83
C VAL A 33 12.66 13.11 4.79
N VAL A 34 13.63 12.36 4.25
CA VAL A 34 15.06 12.70 4.32
C VAL A 34 15.57 13.21 2.98
N GLY A 35 15.24 12.54 1.89
CA GLY A 35 15.72 12.86 0.54
C GLY A 35 15.31 14.24 0.07
N SER A 36 14.11 14.70 0.46
CA SER A 36 13.61 16.04 0.14
C SER A 36 14.12 17.14 1.09
N GLY A 37 14.93 16.80 2.09
CA GLY A 37 15.33 17.76 3.15
C GLY A 37 14.15 18.28 3.98
N GLY A 38 13.06 17.52 4.06
CA GLY A 38 11.81 17.91 4.75
C GLY A 38 10.89 18.83 3.96
N ALA A 39 11.23 19.12 2.70
CA ALA A 39 10.42 20.01 1.84
C ALA A 39 9.34 19.29 1.02
N TRP A 40 9.21 17.96 1.16
CA TRP A 40 8.22 17.22 0.41
C TRP A 40 6.80 17.57 0.83
N THR A 41 5.93 17.78 -0.16
CA THR A 41 4.49 17.99 0.06
C THR A 41 3.67 17.39 -1.07
N ALA A 42 2.54 16.83 -0.72
CA ALA A 42 1.56 16.30 -1.68
C ALA A 42 0.82 17.42 -2.43
N LYS A 43 0.94 18.68 -2.01
CA LYS A 43 0.13 19.81 -2.53
C LYS A 43 0.17 19.90 -4.05
N GLY A 44 1.37 19.85 -4.64
CA GLY A 44 1.54 19.95 -6.09
C GLY A 44 0.87 18.78 -6.84
N PHE A 45 1.02 17.58 -6.32
CA PHE A 45 0.35 16.40 -6.88
C PHE A 45 -1.18 16.52 -6.78
N LEU A 46 -1.70 16.88 -5.60
CA LEU A 46 -3.14 17.04 -5.38
C LEU A 46 -3.75 18.12 -6.29
N ALA A 47 -3.03 19.22 -6.52
CA ALA A 47 -3.50 20.33 -7.34
C ALA A 47 -3.45 20.06 -8.85
N PHE A 48 -2.41 19.35 -9.32
CA PHE A 48 -2.11 19.23 -10.74
C PHE A 48 -1.94 17.79 -11.21
N GLY A 49 -1.44 16.89 -10.37
CA GLY A 49 -1.13 15.50 -10.71
C GLY A 49 -2.35 14.57 -10.75
N THR A 50 -3.52 15.06 -10.39
CA THR A 50 -4.74 14.24 -10.25
C THR A 50 -5.69 14.33 -11.47
N ALA A 51 -5.27 14.96 -12.55
CA ALA A 51 -6.06 15.01 -13.79
C ALA A 51 -6.28 13.63 -14.42
N GLY A 52 -5.36 12.72 -14.15
CA GLY A 52 -5.41 11.36 -14.68
C GLY A 52 -4.97 11.26 -16.13
N THR A 53 -4.75 10.03 -16.57
CA THR A 53 -4.44 9.71 -17.96
C THR A 53 -5.26 8.50 -18.41
N LEU A 54 -5.76 8.52 -19.64
CA LEU A 54 -6.34 7.34 -20.26
C LEU A 54 -5.50 6.97 -21.48
N GLY A 55 -5.05 5.71 -21.53
CA GLY A 55 -4.34 5.13 -22.65
C GLY A 55 -5.21 4.15 -23.44
N TRP A 56 -4.60 3.51 -24.44
CA TRP A 56 -5.24 2.40 -25.14
C TRP A 56 -5.67 1.30 -24.14
N PRO A 57 -6.87 0.70 -24.27
CA PRO A 57 -7.85 0.81 -25.35
C PRO A 57 -8.90 1.92 -25.15
N PHE A 58 -8.80 2.75 -24.12
CA PHE A 58 -9.85 3.69 -23.72
C PHE A 58 -9.87 4.95 -24.57
N VAL A 59 -8.67 5.41 -25.01
CA VAL A 59 -8.52 6.61 -25.81
C VAL A 59 -7.70 6.29 -27.06
N THR A 60 -8.29 6.56 -28.23
CA THR A 60 -7.61 6.50 -29.51
C THR A 60 -7.73 7.87 -30.18
N GLY A 61 -6.59 8.44 -30.58
CA GLY A 61 -6.55 9.76 -31.24
C GLY A 61 -5.96 10.87 -30.36
N THR A 62 -6.08 12.10 -30.84
CA THR A 62 -5.53 13.27 -30.15
C THR A 62 -6.48 13.73 -29.04
N VAL A 63 -5.97 13.83 -27.83
CA VAL A 63 -6.71 14.36 -26.67
C VAL A 63 -6.39 15.84 -26.49
N ALA A 64 -7.39 16.65 -26.23
CA ALA A 64 -7.21 18.08 -25.97
C ALA A 64 -6.30 18.29 -24.75
N GLN A 65 -5.40 19.28 -24.85
CA GLN A 65 -4.54 19.63 -23.71
C GLN A 65 -5.40 20.09 -22.53
N GLY A 66 -5.08 19.59 -21.35
CA GLY A 66 -5.82 19.90 -20.10
C GLY A 66 -7.08 19.07 -19.89
N THR A 67 -7.32 18.03 -20.70
CA THR A 67 -8.43 17.11 -20.46
C THR A 67 -8.28 16.40 -19.11
N VAL A 68 -9.32 16.45 -18.29
CA VAL A 68 -9.39 15.75 -17.01
C VAL A 68 -10.14 14.44 -17.19
N PHE A 69 -9.47 13.33 -16.90
CA PHE A 69 -10.04 11.98 -16.98
C PHE A 69 -10.47 11.44 -15.62
N ASN A 70 -9.88 11.95 -14.54
CA ASN A 70 -10.14 11.47 -13.20
C ASN A 70 -11.49 11.98 -12.67
N PRO A 71 -12.48 11.12 -12.41
CA PRO A 71 -13.77 11.54 -11.89
C PRO A 71 -13.71 12.09 -10.46
N THR A 72 -12.60 11.84 -9.75
CA THR A 72 -12.38 12.33 -8.37
C THR A 72 -11.44 13.54 -8.31
N HIS A 73 -11.08 14.11 -9.45
CA HIS A 73 -10.13 15.23 -9.55
C HIS A 73 -10.49 16.41 -8.64
N ASP A 74 -11.75 16.86 -8.66
CA ASP A 74 -12.19 18.02 -7.89
C ASP A 74 -12.07 17.80 -6.36
N LEU A 75 -12.20 16.55 -5.91
CA LEU A 75 -11.96 16.20 -4.51
C LEU A 75 -10.50 16.48 -4.12
N TRP A 76 -9.56 16.06 -4.94
CA TRP A 76 -8.13 16.22 -4.69
C TRP A 76 -7.69 17.68 -4.77
N VAL A 77 -8.20 18.39 -5.77
CA VAL A 77 -7.97 19.84 -5.91
C VAL A 77 -8.52 20.60 -4.71
N GLY A 78 -9.73 20.25 -4.26
CA GLY A 78 -10.33 20.81 -3.05
C GLY A 78 -9.48 20.59 -1.79
N LEU A 79 -8.90 19.39 -1.63
CA LEU A 79 -7.95 19.09 -0.55
C LEU A 79 -6.69 19.96 -0.65
N SER A 80 -6.15 20.18 -1.85
CA SER A 80 -4.94 20.99 -2.07
C SER A 80 -5.12 22.46 -1.70
N ALA A 81 -6.34 22.96 -1.74
CA ALA A 81 -6.69 24.33 -1.37
C ALA A 81 -6.71 24.56 0.15
N ASN A 82 -6.77 23.49 0.95
CA ASN A 82 -6.82 23.56 2.40
C ASN A 82 -5.46 23.18 3.01
N ALA A 83 -4.77 24.15 3.60
CA ALA A 83 -3.44 23.94 4.17
C ALA A 83 -3.40 22.86 5.28
N GLY A 84 -4.46 22.79 6.12
CA GLY A 84 -4.55 21.77 7.16
C GLY A 84 -4.73 20.36 6.57
N ALA A 85 -5.55 20.22 5.52
CA ALA A 85 -5.72 18.97 4.81
C ALA A 85 -4.41 18.52 4.14
N VAL A 86 -3.69 19.44 3.49
CA VAL A 86 -2.38 19.16 2.89
C VAL A 86 -1.39 18.66 3.96
N SER A 87 -1.26 19.36 5.09
CA SER A 87 -0.38 18.94 6.17
C SER A 87 -0.73 17.57 6.74
N ALA A 88 -2.02 17.25 6.85
CA ALA A 88 -2.47 15.94 7.29
C ALA A 88 -2.11 14.84 6.27
N VAL A 89 -2.30 15.10 4.98
CA VAL A 89 -1.90 14.18 3.90
C VAL A 89 -0.39 13.97 3.90
N ASP A 90 0.40 15.05 3.99
CA ASP A 90 1.85 15.00 4.04
C ASP A 90 2.33 14.11 5.19
N PHE A 91 1.81 14.32 6.39
CA PHE A 91 2.14 13.50 7.56
C PHE A 91 1.73 12.03 7.37
N LEU A 92 0.49 11.79 6.94
CA LEU A 92 -0.03 10.42 6.76
C LEU A 92 0.75 9.64 5.70
N VAL A 93 1.15 10.29 4.61
CA VAL A 93 1.92 9.65 3.55
C VAL A 93 3.34 9.36 4.03
N GLN A 94 4.07 10.37 4.49
CA GLN A 94 5.47 10.23 4.92
C GLN A 94 5.61 9.23 6.08
N PHE A 95 4.87 9.48 7.16
CA PHE A 95 4.92 8.62 8.35
C PHE A 95 4.32 7.24 8.06
N GLY A 96 3.22 7.18 7.31
CA GLY A 96 2.54 5.95 6.94
C GLY A 96 3.44 5.03 6.11
N GLU A 97 4.11 5.53 5.08
CA GLU A 97 5.04 4.72 4.26
C GLU A 97 6.19 4.16 5.11
N VAL A 98 6.81 4.98 5.97
CA VAL A 98 7.89 4.52 6.87
C VAL A 98 7.37 3.47 7.86
N ALA A 99 6.24 3.72 8.51
CA ALA A 99 5.67 2.82 9.50
C ALA A 99 5.22 1.49 8.89
N ILE A 100 4.56 1.53 7.73
CA ILE A 100 4.17 0.33 6.97
C ILE A 100 5.42 -0.45 6.57
N GLY A 101 6.41 0.23 6.01
CA GLY A 101 7.66 -0.39 5.57
C GLY A 101 8.37 -1.11 6.71
N LEU A 102 8.60 -0.44 7.83
CA LEU A 102 9.22 -1.04 9.02
C LEU A 102 8.41 -2.21 9.57
N SER A 103 7.09 -2.04 9.68
CA SER A 103 6.19 -3.10 10.17
C SER A 103 6.25 -4.34 9.28
N LEU A 104 6.26 -4.17 7.96
CA LEU A 104 6.37 -5.27 7.01
C LEU A 104 7.75 -5.94 7.06
N ILE A 105 8.85 -5.18 7.15
CA ILE A 105 10.21 -5.76 7.23
C ILE A 105 10.33 -6.60 8.51
N LEU A 106 9.97 -6.06 9.64
CA LEU A 106 10.10 -6.72 10.93
C LEU A 106 9.06 -7.82 11.15
N GLY A 107 7.93 -7.75 10.45
CA GLY A 107 6.80 -8.63 10.66
C GLY A 107 6.06 -8.36 11.96
N ILE A 108 5.89 -7.08 12.30
CA ILE A 108 5.17 -6.58 13.48
C ILE A 108 3.86 -5.95 13.04
N LEU A 109 2.74 -6.33 13.65
CA LEU A 109 1.40 -5.85 13.28
C LEU A 109 1.15 -5.95 11.77
N THR A 110 1.71 -6.98 11.15
CA THR A 110 1.83 -7.13 9.69
C THR A 110 0.48 -7.01 8.99
N ARG A 111 -0.56 -7.63 9.55
CA ARG A 111 -1.91 -7.56 8.96
C ARG A 111 -2.44 -6.15 8.89
N PHE A 112 -2.30 -5.40 9.99
CA PHE A 112 -2.74 -4.01 10.04
C PHE A 112 -1.92 -3.15 9.09
N ALA A 113 -0.59 -3.26 9.13
CA ALA A 113 0.31 -2.51 8.26
C ALA A 113 0.04 -2.81 6.78
N ALA A 114 -0.14 -4.09 6.43
CA ALA A 114 -0.45 -4.51 5.07
C ALA A 114 -1.83 -4.00 4.60
N ALA A 115 -2.84 -4.02 5.46
CA ALA A 115 -4.16 -3.46 5.14
C ALA A 115 -4.09 -1.94 4.93
N MET A 116 -3.35 -1.22 5.79
CA MET A 116 -3.14 0.22 5.64
C MET A 116 -2.33 0.55 4.38
N GLY A 117 -1.31 -0.26 4.06
CA GLY A 117 -0.56 -0.12 2.81
C GLY A 117 -1.43 -0.34 1.57
N ALA A 118 -2.30 -1.35 1.58
CA ALA A 118 -3.26 -1.57 0.51
C ALA A 118 -4.22 -0.39 0.35
N LEU A 119 -4.75 0.14 1.46
CA LEU A 119 -5.62 1.32 1.45
C LEU A 119 -4.88 2.54 0.88
N MET A 120 -3.65 2.80 1.33
CA MET A 120 -2.84 3.91 0.83
C MET A 120 -2.60 3.80 -0.68
N MET A 121 -2.26 2.62 -1.17
CA MET A 121 -2.05 2.38 -2.60
C MET A 121 -3.35 2.53 -3.40
N MET A 122 -4.49 2.14 -2.85
CA MET A 122 -5.80 2.39 -3.47
C MET A 122 -6.13 3.88 -3.55
N LEU A 123 -5.84 4.65 -2.49
CA LEU A 123 -6.00 6.11 -2.53
C LEU A 123 -5.10 6.75 -3.58
N PHE A 124 -3.84 6.30 -3.70
CA PHE A 124 -2.93 6.75 -4.76
C PHE A 124 -3.43 6.36 -6.15
N PHE A 125 -3.99 5.16 -6.30
CA PHE A 125 -4.60 4.74 -7.55
C PHE A 125 -5.74 5.67 -7.97
N PHE A 126 -6.67 5.98 -7.06
CA PHE A 126 -7.78 6.90 -7.35
C PHE A 126 -7.31 8.35 -7.56
N ALA A 127 -6.27 8.78 -6.86
CA ALA A 127 -5.73 10.12 -7.04
C ALA A 127 -4.97 10.26 -8.38
N ALA A 128 -4.09 9.32 -8.70
CA ALA A 128 -3.32 9.36 -9.94
C ALA A 128 -4.19 9.10 -11.17
N TRP A 129 -5.16 8.19 -11.09
CA TRP A 129 -6.04 7.77 -12.20
C TRP A 129 -5.29 7.51 -13.49
N ASP A 130 -4.17 6.78 -13.38
CA ASP A 130 -3.24 6.57 -14.48
C ASP A 130 -3.49 5.23 -15.18
N PHE A 131 -4.00 5.32 -16.39
CA PHE A 131 -4.26 4.19 -17.28
C PHE A 131 -3.42 4.24 -18.56
N ALA A 132 -2.31 4.98 -18.56
CA ALA A 132 -1.46 5.16 -19.75
C ALA A 132 -1.04 3.82 -20.38
N TYR A 133 -0.80 2.80 -19.55
CA TYR A 133 -0.41 1.45 -19.96
C TYR A 133 -1.48 0.39 -19.66
N GLY A 134 -2.73 0.78 -19.43
CA GLY A 134 -3.86 -0.10 -19.11
C GLY A 134 -4.31 -0.01 -17.67
N ILE A 135 -5.27 -0.88 -17.30
CA ILE A 135 -5.89 -0.88 -15.97
C ILE A 135 -4.89 -1.23 -14.87
N VAL A 136 -3.92 -2.11 -15.15
CA VAL A 136 -2.95 -2.55 -14.17
C VAL A 136 -1.77 -1.60 -14.15
N ASN A 137 -1.71 -0.77 -13.12
CA ASN A 137 -0.58 0.12 -12.84
C ASN A 137 0.11 -0.26 -11.52
N GLN A 138 1.20 0.45 -11.19
CA GLN A 138 1.99 0.15 -9.99
C GLN A 138 1.18 0.25 -8.69
N HIS A 139 0.30 1.25 -8.55
CA HIS A 139 -0.48 1.45 -7.33
C HIS A 139 -1.47 0.30 -7.11
N LEU A 140 -2.20 -0.10 -8.15
CA LEU A 140 -3.12 -1.23 -8.09
C LEU A 140 -2.36 -2.54 -7.81
N THR A 141 -1.21 -2.74 -8.45
CA THR A 141 -0.37 -3.93 -8.22
C THR A 141 0.09 -4.00 -6.77
N TYR A 142 0.62 -2.90 -6.21
CA TYR A 142 1.02 -2.87 -4.80
C TYR A 142 -0.15 -3.02 -3.85
N ALA A 143 -1.32 -2.44 -4.16
CA ALA A 143 -2.52 -2.63 -3.36
C ALA A 143 -2.92 -4.11 -3.26
N VAL A 144 -2.99 -4.81 -4.40
CA VAL A 144 -3.35 -6.24 -4.45
C VAL A 144 -2.33 -7.11 -3.72
N VAL A 145 -1.04 -6.90 -3.97
CA VAL A 145 0.03 -7.68 -3.31
C VAL A 145 0.00 -7.43 -1.80
N THR A 146 -0.08 -6.17 -1.38
CA THR A 146 -0.09 -5.81 0.04
C THR A 146 -1.34 -6.34 0.74
N PHE A 147 -2.51 -6.25 0.09
CA PHE A 147 -3.73 -6.88 0.59
C PHE A 147 -3.58 -8.41 0.72
N GLY A 148 -2.98 -9.06 -0.26
CA GLY A 148 -2.65 -10.49 -0.19
C GLY A 148 -1.81 -10.85 1.02
N LEU A 149 -0.79 -10.05 1.35
CA LEU A 149 0.04 -10.22 2.56
C LEU A 149 -0.79 -10.10 3.86
N ALA A 150 -1.78 -9.20 3.89
CA ALA A 150 -2.71 -9.08 5.03
C ALA A 150 -3.59 -10.34 5.16
N VAL A 151 -4.13 -10.83 4.04
CA VAL A 151 -5.02 -12.01 4.02
C VAL A 151 -4.30 -13.27 4.49
N VAL A 152 -3.09 -13.53 3.97
CA VAL A 152 -2.31 -14.73 4.33
C VAL A 152 -1.64 -14.64 5.71
N GLY A 153 -1.77 -13.52 6.42
CA GLY A 153 -1.14 -13.36 7.74
C GLY A 153 0.38 -13.45 7.67
N ALA A 154 0.99 -12.73 6.72
CA ALA A 154 2.41 -12.84 6.36
C ALA A 154 3.38 -12.63 7.54
N GLY A 155 2.96 -11.96 8.62
CA GLY A 155 3.76 -11.78 9.84
C GLY A 155 4.02 -13.05 10.64
N ASN A 156 3.19 -14.09 10.44
CA ASN A 156 3.39 -15.39 11.10
C ASN A 156 4.57 -16.17 10.49
N TYR A 157 4.99 -15.82 9.28
CA TYR A 157 6.08 -16.47 8.57
C TYR A 157 7.38 -15.67 8.76
N TYR A 158 8.27 -16.17 9.64
CA TYR A 158 9.57 -15.55 9.96
C TYR A 158 9.46 -14.09 10.45
N GLY A 159 8.28 -13.65 10.92
CA GLY A 159 8.04 -12.35 11.51
C GLY A 159 7.98 -12.39 13.04
N VAL A 160 7.98 -11.19 13.65
CA VAL A 160 7.81 -11.04 15.09
C VAL A 160 6.40 -11.46 15.53
N ASP A 161 5.39 -11.22 14.69
CA ASP A 161 3.99 -11.60 14.97
C ASP A 161 3.86 -13.08 15.32
N GLY A 162 4.57 -13.96 14.58
CA GLY A 162 4.56 -15.39 14.84
C GLY A 162 5.20 -15.78 16.17
N ARG A 163 6.15 -14.97 16.68
CA ARG A 163 6.85 -15.22 17.96
C ARG A 163 6.06 -14.73 19.18
N ILE A 164 5.45 -13.54 19.06
CA ILE A 164 4.71 -12.92 20.16
C ILE A 164 3.24 -13.37 20.24
N GLY A 165 2.74 -14.04 19.21
CA GLY A 165 1.33 -14.44 19.11
C GLY A 165 0.85 -15.23 20.33
N SER A 166 1.70 -16.08 20.92
CA SER A 166 1.38 -16.85 22.13
C SER A 166 1.24 -15.99 23.41
N MET A 167 1.84 -14.79 23.42
CA MET A 167 1.84 -13.86 24.56
C MET A 167 0.65 -12.89 24.52
N LEU A 168 -0.08 -12.84 23.40
CA LEU A 168 -1.16 -11.89 23.20
C LEU A 168 -2.53 -12.44 23.68
N PRO A 169 -3.46 -11.55 24.07
CA PRO A 169 -4.83 -11.94 24.41
C PRO A 169 -5.47 -12.73 23.25
N SER A 170 -6.33 -13.68 23.58
CA SER A 170 -6.92 -14.62 22.62
C SER A 170 -7.65 -13.93 21.44
N ALA A 171 -8.25 -12.76 21.68
CA ALA A 171 -8.91 -11.98 20.62
C ALA A 171 -7.92 -11.44 19.61
N VAL A 172 -6.80 -10.85 20.07
CA VAL A 172 -5.73 -10.32 19.20
C VAL A 172 -5.05 -11.46 18.44
N ARG A 173 -4.74 -12.55 19.16
CA ARG A 173 -4.15 -13.75 18.55
C ARG A 173 -5.03 -14.32 17.44
N ARG A 174 -6.35 -14.46 17.66
CA ARG A 174 -7.27 -14.91 16.61
C ARG A 174 -7.28 -13.99 15.41
N TRP A 175 -7.26 -12.69 15.63
CA TRP A 175 -7.21 -11.72 14.55
C TRP A 175 -5.89 -11.81 13.77
N MET A 176 -4.75 -11.99 14.43
CA MET A 176 -3.44 -12.18 13.78
C MET A 176 -3.34 -13.52 13.06
N ALA A 177 -3.89 -14.58 13.63
CA ALA A 177 -3.86 -15.95 13.10
C ALA A 177 -4.93 -16.23 12.04
N SER A 178 -5.97 -15.41 11.93
CA SER A 178 -7.11 -15.66 11.04
C SER A 178 -6.77 -15.64 9.53
N GLY A 179 -5.52 -15.45 9.16
CA GLY A 179 -4.99 -15.64 7.82
C GLY A 179 -4.30 -16.99 7.61
N GLU A 180 -4.16 -17.81 8.64
CA GLU A 180 -3.81 -19.20 8.41
C GLU A 180 -4.95 -19.81 7.59
N ILE A 181 -4.68 -20.10 6.32
CA ILE A 181 -5.52 -20.99 5.53
C ILE A 181 -5.61 -22.23 6.40
N VAL A 182 -6.78 -22.41 7.03
CA VAL A 182 -7.07 -23.49 7.94
C VAL A 182 -6.82 -24.80 7.19
N GLY A 183 -5.67 -25.31 7.35
CA GLY A 183 -5.10 -26.53 6.81
C GLY A 183 -4.13 -27.12 7.81
N ALA A 184 -4.29 -26.74 9.07
CA ALA A 184 -3.66 -27.45 10.19
C ALA A 184 -4.67 -28.33 10.90
#